data_8a4bd654c90b2ab9446590dae1ae665f
#
_entry.id   8a4bd654c90b2ab9446590dae1ae665f
#
_cell.length_a   1.000
_cell.length_b   1.000
_cell.length_c   1.000
_cell.angle_alpha   90.00
_cell.angle_beta   90.00
_cell.angle_gamma   90.00
#
_symmetry.space_group_name_H-M   'P 1'
#
loop_
_entity.id
_entity.type
_entity.pdbx_description
1 polymer ?
#
loop_
_entity_poly.entity_id
_entity_poly.type
_entity_poly.pdbx_seq_one_letter_code
_entity_poly.pdbx_strand_id
1 'polypeptide(L)'
;MDHWNAFDANCVVGRHLKWRPGHPCPAADLLADMDHHGIAEAMVLDCLSREHHPTEGNRRVLEVASISPRLHPAWSLLPHGAEDEGPTPEEFLREMRRHKVGAVYLFPNQYRFRLSDWCVDAWLEPLAEAQVPADGFLYVAQKLSIRSLRHRQCSP
;
A
#
# COMPACT_ATOMS: atom_id res chain seq x y z
N MET A 1 32.54 7.17 3.74
CA MET A 1 31.57 6.25 3.13
C MET A 1 30.29 7.05 2.96
N ASP A 2 29.91 7.33 1.71
CA ASP A 2 28.67 8.04 1.42
C ASP A 2 27.51 7.15 1.88
N HIS A 3 26.82 7.54 2.94
CA HIS A 3 25.60 6.88 3.37
C HIS A 3 24.53 7.18 2.33
N TRP A 4 24.25 6.22 1.48
CA TRP A 4 23.09 6.26 0.60
C TRP A 4 21.85 6.28 1.48
N ASN A 5 21.07 7.33 1.36
CA ASN A 5 19.81 7.47 2.08
C ASN A 5 18.73 6.69 1.32
N ALA A 6 18.89 5.36 1.28
CA ALA A 6 18.02 4.48 0.52
C ALA A 6 16.65 4.35 1.22
N PHE A 7 15.59 4.40 0.41
CA PHE A 7 14.23 4.14 0.82
C PHE A 7 13.73 2.84 0.18
N ASP A 8 13.30 1.88 1.00
CA ASP A 8 12.64 0.69 0.48
C ASP A 8 11.12 0.89 0.39
N ALA A 9 10.60 0.90 -0.82
CA ALA A 9 9.20 1.19 -1.10
C ALA A 9 8.26 -0.02 -0.93
N ASN A 10 8.77 -1.22 -0.61
CA ASN A 10 7.95 -2.44 -0.64
C ASN A 10 8.37 -3.50 0.39
N CYS A 11 8.35 -3.14 1.65
CA CYS A 11 8.59 -4.09 2.73
C CYS A 11 7.29 -4.71 3.23
N VAL A 12 7.34 -6.01 3.53
CA VAL A 12 6.23 -6.74 4.14
C VAL A 12 6.64 -7.25 5.50
N VAL A 13 5.83 -6.97 6.51
CA VAL A 13 6.03 -7.40 7.90
C VAL A 13 4.90 -8.32 8.35
N GLY A 14 5.06 -8.92 9.53
CA GLY A 14 4.07 -9.80 10.12
C GLY A 14 4.30 -11.27 9.78
N ARG A 15 3.55 -12.13 10.46
CA ARG A 15 3.66 -13.57 10.31
C ARG A 15 2.81 -14.04 9.14
N HIS A 16 3.46 -14.53 8.08
CA HIS A 16 2.76 -15.17 6.97
C HIS A 16 1.94 -16.38 7.41
N LEU A 17 0.78 -16.58 6.80
CA LEU A 17 -0.03 -17.80 6.97
C LEU A 17 0.74 -19.05 6.50
N LYS A 18 1.55 -18.89 5.44
CA LYS A 18 2.52 -19.91 5.03
C LYS A 18 3.91 -19.46 5.48
N TRP A 19 4.51 -20.22 6.39
CA TRP A 19 5.85 -19.93 6.86
C TRP A 19 6.86 -19.84 5.71
N ARG A 20 7.66 -18.77 5.69
CA ARG A 20 8.72 -18.53 4.71
C ARG A 20 10.02 -18.28 5.47
N PRO A 21 11.04 -19.14 5.29
CA PRO A 21 12.35 -18.91 5.90
C PRO A 21 12.94 -17.56 5.48
N GLY A 22 13.55 -16.85 6.43
CA GLY A 22 14.26 -15.59 6.15
C GLY A 22 13.36 -14.38 5.90
N HIS A 23 12.05 -14.49 6.12
CA HIS A 23 11.17 -13.33 6.06
C HIS A 23 11.09 -12.63 7.41
N PRO A 24 11.38 -11.33 7.50
CA PRO A 24 11.28 -10.59 8.75
C PRO A 24 9.85 -10.63 9.27
N CYS A 25 9.66 -11.28 10.41
CA CYS A 25 8.35 -11.41 11.02
C CYS A 25 8.04 -10.25 11.98
N PRO A 26 8.90 -9.94 12.96
CA PRO A 26 8.76 -8.76 13.79
C PRO A 26 9.39 -7.53 13.12
N ALA A 27 8.92 -6.34 13.50
CA ALA A 27 9.49 -5.08 13.03
C ALA A 27 10.99 -4.92 13.40
N ALA A 28 11.42 -5.54 14.50
CA ALA A 28 12.81 -5.50 14.92
C ALA A 28 13.76 -6.20 13.93
N ASP A 29 13.33 -7.32 13.35
CA ASP A 29 14.11 -8.03 12.34
C ASP A 29 14.23 -7.21 11.06
N LEU A 30 13.13 -6.57 10.63
CA LEU A 30 13.16 -5.65 9.49
C LEU A 30 14.13 -4.48 9.73
N LEU A 31 14.08 -3.87 10.91
CA LEU A 31 14.99 -2.76 11.25
C LEU A 31 16.45 -3.21 11.25
N ALA A 32 16.75 -4.41 11.73
CA ALA A 32 18.10 -4.97 11.70
C ALA A 32 18.57 -5.24 10.26
N ASP A 33 17.69 -5.75 9.40
CA ASP A 33 17.98 -5.94 7.97
C ASP A 33 18.20 -4.59 7.26
N MET A 34 17.39 -3.59 7.57
CA MET A 34 17.57 -2.22 7.05
C MET A 34 18.92 -1.65 7.45
N ASP A 35 19.34 -1.81 8.71
CA ASP A 35 20.65 -1.37 9.19
C ASP A 35 21.78 -2.11 8.48
N HIS A 36 21.65 -3.41 8.28
CA HIS A 36 22.64 -4.22 7.58
C HIS A 36 22.82 -3.80 6.13
N HIS A 37 21.75 -3.40 5.45
CA HIS A 37 21.75 -3.03 4.04
C HIS A 37 21.86 -1.51 3.79
N GLY A 38 21.97 -0.68 4.84
CA GLY A 38 22.06 0.78 4.71
C GLY A 38 20.78 1.44 4.23
N ILE A 39 19.61 0.83 4.50
CA ILE A 39 18.29 1.37 4.18
C ILE A 39 17.87 2.32 5.31
N ALA A 40 17.65 3.58 4.97
CA ALA A 40 17.29 4.60 5.96
C ALA A 40 15.84 4.48 6.42
N GLU A 41 14.92 4.33 5.49
CA GLU A 41 13.47 4.31 5.72
C GLU A 41 12.81 3.26 4.85
N ALA A 42 11.65 2.78 5.26
CA ALA A 42 10.90 1.77 4.51
C ALA A 42 9.38 2.01 4.57
N MET A 43 8.71 1.77 3.44
CA MET A 43 7.27 1.59 3.38
C MET A 43 6.92 0.17 3.79
N VAL A 44 6.05 0.01 4.77
CA VAL A 44 5.71 -1.30 5.34
C VAL A 44 4.23 -1.64 5.17
N LEU A 45 3.97 -2.87 4.78
CA LEU A 45 2.65 -3.48 4.70
C LEU A 45 2.60 -4.70 5.61
N ASP A 46 1.52 -4.91 6.36
CA ASP A 46 1.36 -6.18 7.09
C ASP A 46 0.91 -7.30 6.13
N CYS A 47 1.49 -8.49 6.27
CA CYS A 47 1.19 -9.63 5.40
C CYS A 47 -0.30 -10.03 5.41
N LEU A 48 -1.02 -9.82 6.51
CA LEU A 48 -2.45 -10.10 6.59
C LEU A 48 -3.29 -9.20 5.67
N SER A 49 -2.79 -8.01 5.33
CA SER A 49 -3.42 -7.14 4.33
C SER A 49 -3.57 -7.81 2.97
N ARG A 50 -2.71 -8.77 2.67
CA ARG A 50 -2.73 -9.55 1.42
C ARG A 50 -3.27 -10.96 1.62
N GLU A 51 -2.93 -11.62 2.74
CA GLU A 51 -3.19 -13.06 2.93
C GLU A 51 -4.50 -13.36 3.64
N HIS A 52 -5.09 -12.37 4.31
CA HIS A 52 -6.33 -12.53 5.06
C HIS A 52 -7.36 -11.46 4.71
N HIS A 53 -7.27 -10.27 5.29
CA HIS A 53 -8.21 -9.17 5.04
C HIS A 53 -7.54 -7.80 5.21
N PRO A 54 -7.81 -6.83 4.32
CA PRO A 54 -7.24 -5.48 4.40
C PRO A 54 -7.42 -4.81 5.76
N THR A 55 -8.62 -4.86 6.32
CA THR A 55 -8.93 -4.19 7.60
C THR A 55 -8.01 -4.65 8.72
N GLU A 56 -7.77 -5.95 8.84
CA GLU A 56 -6.91 -6.48 9.90
C GLU A 56 -5.44 -6.11 9.67
N GLY A 57 -4.94 -6.28 8.44
CA GLY A 57 -3.57 -5.92 8.13
C GLY A 57 -3.31 -4.43 8.23
N ASN A 58 -4.27 -3.59 7.77
CA ASN A 58 -4.17 -2.14 7.88
C ASN A 58 -4.13 -1.67 9.35
N ARG A 59 -4.87 -2.32 10.24
CA ARG A 59 -4.80 -2.04 11.67
C ARG A 59 -3.42 -2.40 12.25
N ARG A 60 -2.93 -3.59 11.93
CA ARG A 60 -1.67 -4.12 12.47
C ARG A 60 -0.44 -3.34 12.00
N VAL A 61 -0.42 -2.91 10.75
CA VAL A 61 0.73 -2.14 10.23
C VAL A 61 0.93 -0.82 10.97
N LEU A 62 -0.13 -0.21 11.52
CA LEU A 62 -0.02 1.00 12.33
C LEU A 62 0.72 0.73 13.64
N GLU A 63 0.49 -0.42 14.27
CA GLU A 63 1.22 -0.86 15.46
C GLU A 63 2.70 -1.04 15.13
N VAL A 64 3.00 -1.68 14.00
CA VAL A 64 4.38 -1.87 13.50
C VAL A 64 5.07 -0.53 13.21
N ALA A 65 4.41 0.36 12.48
CA ALA A 65 4.97 1.66 12.12
C ALA A 65 5.22 2.55 13.35
N SER A 66 4.48 2.35 14.44
CA SER A 66 4.70 3.09 15.70
C SER A 66 6.01 2.76 16.40
N ILE A 67 6.65 1.63 16.05
CA ILE A 67 7.90 1.17 16.69
C ILE A 67 9.09 2.04 16.30
N SER A 68 9.11 2.55 15.07
CA SER A 68 10.21 3.38 14.57
C SER A 68 9.72 4.43 13.57
N PRO A 69 10.21 5.67 13.65
CA PRO A 69 9.90 6.72 12.67
C PRO A 69 10.43 6.41 11.25
N ARG A 70 11.26 5.39 11.11
CA ARG A 70 11.79 4.91 9.82
C ARG A 70 10.80 4.04 9.06
N LEU A 71 9.72 3.60 9.71
CA LEU A 71 8.70 2.72 9.12
C LEU A 71 7.45 3.53 8.78
N HIS A 72 7.13 3.59 7.49
CA HIS A 72 5.97 4.31 6.99
C HIS A 72 4.86 3.32 6.64
N PRO A 73 3.67 3.44 7.25
CA PRO A 73 2.60 2.48 7.00
C PRO A 73 2.04 2.62 5.58
N ALA A 74 1.81 1.49 4.95
CA ALA A 74 1.00 1.36 3.75
C ALA A 74 -0.24 0.51 4.03
N TRP A 75 -1.35 0.85 3.41
CA TRP A 75 -2.60 0.10 3.54
C TRP A 75 -2.92 -0.69 2.28
N SER A 76 -3.69 -1.74 2.42
CA SER A 76 -4.33 -2.35 1.27
C SER A 76 -5.79 -1.92 1.18
N LEU A 77 -6.25 -1.80 -0.05
CA LEU A 77 -7.62 -1.44 -0.39
C LEU A 77 -8.29 -2.63 -1.08
N LEU A 78 -9.46 -3.00 -0.59
CA LEU A 78 -10.40 -3.88 -1.27
C LEU A 78 -11.57 -3.01 -1.76
N PRO A 79 -11.68 -2.75 -3.06
CA PRO A 79 -12.83 -2.05 -3.60
C PRO A 79 -14.11 -2.84 -3.30
N HIS A 80 -15.10 -2.18 -2.75
CA HIS A 80 -16.41 -2.76 -2.48
C HIS A 80 -17.51 -1.88 -3.06
N GLY A 81 -18.67 -2.46 -3.27
CA GLY A 81 -19.85 -1.75 -3.77
C GLY A 81 -20.51 -0.88 -2.71
N ALA A 82 -21.42 -0.03 -3.13
CA ALA A 82 -22.14 0.87 -2.22
C ALA A 82 -23.05 0.15 -1.20
N GLU A 83 -23.32 -1.13 -1.41
CA GLU A 83 -24.15 -1.96 -0.54
C GLU A 83 -23.34 -2.71 0.53
N ASP A 84 -22.01 -2.67 0.45
CA ASP A 84 -21.14 -3.34 1.39
C ASP A 84 -20.89 -2.49 2.65
N GLU A 85 -20.83 -3.12 3.81
CA GLU A 85 -20.50 -2.48 5.08
C GLU A 85 -19.00 -2.16 5.18
N GLY A 86 -18.54 -1.16 4.45
CA GLY A 86 -17.15 -0.71 4.47
C GLY A 86 -17.04 0.81 4.50
N PRO A 87 -15.83 1.37 4.70
CA PRO A 87 -15.65 2.81 4.68
C PRO A 87 -15.86 3.35 3.28
N THR A 88 -16.45 4.53 3.17
CA THR A 88 -16.48 5.26 1.89
C THR A 88 -15.06 5.66 1.46
N PRO A 89 -14.82 5.98 0.17
CA PRO A 89 -13.52 6.48 -0.30
C PRO A 89 -13.03 7.70 0.49
N GLU A 90 -13.93 8.61 0.84
CA GLU A 90 -13.62 9.82 1.62
C GLU A 90 -13.25 9.49 3.06
N GLU A 91 -13.94 8.54 3.68
CA GLU A 91 -13.62 8.05 5.02
C GLU A 91 -12.28 7.35 5.06
N PHE A 92 -12.02 6.51 4.07
CA PHE A 92 -10.74 5.81 3.92
C PHE A 92 -9.58 6.81 3.79
N LEU A 93 -9.71 7.83 2.93
CA LEU A 93 -8.73 8.90 2.77
C LEU A 93 -8.53 9.72 4.04
N ARG A 94 -9.60 10.02 4.76
CA ARG A 94 -9.53 10.75 6.02
C ARG A 94 -8.71 9.97 7.04
N GLU A 95 -8.98 8.68 7.18
CA GLU A 95 -8.23 7.82 8.10
C GLU A 95 -6.76 7.63 7.67
N MET A 96 -6.50 7.49 6.36
CA MET A 96 -5.13 7.48 5.85
C MET A 96 -4.33 8.72 6.27
N ARG A 97 -4.91 9.91 6.09
CA ARG A 97 -4.27 11.17 6.50
C ARG A 97 -4.04 11.23 8.01
N ARG A 98 -5.04 10.81 8.79
CA ARG A 98 -4.95 10.76 10.25
C ARG A 98 -3.79 9.89 10.72
N HIS A 99 -3.60 8.75 10.09
CA HIS A 99 -2.57 7.77 10.43
C HIS A 99 -1.27 7.91 9.63
N LYS A 100 -1.14 8.96 8.80
CA LYS A 100 0.04 9.22 7.95
C LYS A 100 0.39 8.03 7.05
N VAL A 101 -0.62 7.36 6.52
CA VAL A 101 -0.43 6.25 5.59
C VAL A 101 0.11 6.79 4.28
N GLY A 102 1.27 6.26 3.85
CA GLY A 102 2.03 6.81 2.72
C GLY A 102 1.65 6.23 1.36
N ALA A 103 1.03 5.04 1.32
CA ALA A 103 0.66 4.40 0.06
C ALA A 103 -0.51 3.43 0.23
N VAL A 104 -1.11 3.06 -0.91
CA VAL A 104 -2.19 2.06 -0.98
C VAL A 104 -1.81 0.94 -1.93
N TYR A 105 -2.02 -0.30 -1.49
CA TYR A 105 -1.83 -1.50 -2.29
C TYR A 105 -3.17 -2.12 -2.69
N LEU A 106 -3.23 -2.59 -3.93
CA LEU A 106 -4.35 -3.32 -4.51
C LEU A 106 -3.91 -4.74 -4.87
N PHE A 107 -4.65 -5.74 -4.43
CA PHE A 107 -4.37 -7.15 -4.69
C PHE A 107 -5.48 -7.83 -5.50
N PRO A 108 -5.68 -7.46 -6.78
CA PRO A 108 -6.82 -7.93 -7.58
C PRO A 108 -6.87 -9.44 -7.74
N ASN A 109 -5.72 -10.09 -7.92
CA ASN A 109 -5.65 -11.55 -8.03
C ASN A 109 -5.99 -12.25 -6.72
N GLN A 110 -5.56 -11.68 -5.59
CA GLN A 110 -5.79 -12.25 -4.27
C GLN A 110 -7.26 -12.16 -3.85
N TYR A 111 -7.84 -10.99 -4.07
CA TYR A 111 -9.22 -10.68 -3.69
C TYR A 111 -10.22 -10.84 -4.84
N ARG A 112 -9.79 -11.35 -5.99
CA ARG A 112 -10.62 -11.72 -7.15
C ARG A 112 -11.51 -10.59 -7.66
N PHE A 113 -11.04 -9.36 -7.65
CA PHE A 113 -11.72 -8.24 -8.28
C PHE A 113 -11.03 -7.79 -9.57
N ARG A 114 -11.75 -7.07 -10.41
CA ARG A 114 -11.20 -6.54 -11.67
C ARG A 114 -10.82 -5.07 -11.49
N LEU A 115 -9.68 -4.69 -12.06
CA LEU A 115 -9.27 -3.29 -12.19
C LEU A 115 -9.98 -2.62 -13.38
N SER A 116 -11.30 -2.67 -13.38
CA SER A 116 -12.15 -1.99 -14.36
C SER A 116 -12.69 -0.68 -13.76
N ASP A 117 -13.01 0.28 -14.64
CA ASP A 117 -13.43 1.63 -14.24
C ASP A 117 -14.58 1.59 -13.23
N TRP A 118 -15.62 0.80 -13.50
CA TRP A 118 -16.77 0.67 -12.62
C TRP A 118 -16.45 0.06 -11.24
N CYS A 119 -15.34 -0.67 -11.11
CA CYS A 119 -14.96 -1.31 -9.85
C CYS A 119 -14.04 -0.45 -8.98
N VAL A 120 -13.13 0.28 -9.62
CA VAL A 120 -12.03 0.93 -8.89
C VAL A 120 -12.00 2.46 -9.00
N ASP A 121 -12.66 3.07 -9.99
CA ASP A 121 -12.54 4.52 -10.21
C ASP A 121 -13.06 5.35 -9.03
N ALA A 122 -14.17 4.93 -8.40
CA ALA A 122 -14.67 5.58 -7.20
C ALA A 122 -13.64 5.64 -6.05
N TRP A 123 -12.67 4.74 -6.04
CA TRP A 123 -11.59 4.69 -5.08
C TRP A 123 -10.32 5.39 -5.57
N LEU A 124 -9.97 5.19 -6.84
CA LEU A 124 -8.72 5.69 -7.40
C LEU A 124 -8.77 7.19 -7.72
N GLU A 125 -9.94 7.73 -8.08
CA GLU A 125 -10.05 9.16 -8.36
C GLU A 125 -9.75 10.02 -7.12
N PRO A 126 -10.38 9.80 -5.95
CA PRO A 126 -10.04 10.53 -4.73
C PRO A 126 -8.58 10.34 -4.28
N LEU A 127 -8.01 9.14 -4.45
CA LEU A 127 -6.61 8.88 -4.14
C LEU A 127 -5.67 9.67 -5.06
N ALA A 128 -5.99 9.74 -6.35
CA ALA A 128 -5.20 10.48 -7.33
C ALA A 128 -5.27 12.00 -7.09
N GLU A 129 -6.45 12.53 -6.77
CA GLU A 129 -6.62 13.93 -6.39
C GLU A 129 -5.85 14.29 -5.11
N ALA A 130 -5.82 13.37 -4.16
CA ALA A 130 -5.06 13.51 -2.92
C ALA A 130 -3.55 13.28 -3.09
N GLN A 131 -3.08 12.95 -4.30
CA GLN A 131 -1.69 12.61 -4.62
C GLN A 131 -1.12 11.46 -3.77
N VAL A 132 -1.98 10.53 -3.33
CA VAL A 132 -1.55 9.32 -2.63
C VAL A 132 -0.98 8.33 -3.64
N PRO A 133 0.27 7.87 -3.47
CA PRO A 133 0.80 6.78 -4.28
C PRO A 133 -0.08 5.55 -4.14
N ALA A 134 -0.61 5.06 -5.24
CA ALA A 134 -1.30 3.78 -5.27
C ALA A 134 -0.42 2.79 -6.03
N ASP A 135 0.19 1.87 -5.31
CA ASP A 135 0.92 0.76 -5.90
C ASP A 135 0.04 -0.49 -5.83
N GLY A 136 -0.41 -0.90 -6.97
CA GLY A 136 -0.99 -2.23 -7.15
C GLY A 136 -0.03 -2.97 -8.03
N PHE A 137 0.80 -3.81 -7.47
CA PHE A 137 1.72 -4.70 -8.13
C PHE A 137 1.57 -4.68 -9.69
N LEU A 138 2.24 -3.74 -10.36
CA LEU A 138 2.31 -3.53 -11.82
C LEU A 138 1.07 -2.96 -12.55
N TYR A 139 -0.12 -2.85 -11.95
CA TYR A 139 -1.33 -2.55 -12.74
C TYR A 139 -1.84 -1.10 -12.64
N VAL A 140 -1.66 -0.43 -11.51
CA VAL A 140 -2.14 0.97 -11.33
C VAL A 140 -1.24 1.96 -12.04
N ALA A 141 0.08 1.72 -12.04
CA ALA A 141 1.02 2.52 -12.82
C ALA A 141 0.70 2.50 -14.32
N GLN A 142 0.20 1.37 -14.82
CA GLN A 142 -0.21 1.23 -16.21
C GLN A 142 -1.51 1.99 -16.54
N LYS A 143 -2.47 2.05 -15.60
CA LYS A 143 -3.75 2.78 -15.80
C LYS A 143 -3.56 4.30 -15.68
N LEU A 144 -2.75 4.77 -14.74
CA LEU A 144 -2.36 6.19 -14.65
C LEU A 144 -1.54 6.64 -15.87
N SER A 145 -0.68 5.79 -16.40
CA SER A 145 0.06 6.03 -17.63
C SER A 145 -0.86 6.08 -18.86
N ILE A 146 -1.87 5.22 -18.94
CA ILE A 146 -2.84 5.20 -20.04
C ILE A 146 -3.73 6.47 -20.03
N ARG A 147 -4.18 6.95 -18.86
CA ARG A 147 -4.90 8.23 -18.78
C ARG A 147 -4.04 9.42 -19.20
N SER A 148 -2.78 9.47 -18.80
CA SER A 148 -1.84 10.52 -19.22
C SER A 148 -1.53 10.49 -20.72
N LEU A 149 -1.56 9.30 -21.33
CA LEU A 149 -1.39 9.13 -22.78
C LEU A 149 -2.64 9.53 -23.58
N ARG A 150 -3.84 9.27 -23.07
CA ARG A 150 -5.10 9.70 -23.73
C ARG A 150 -5.24 11.23 -23.75
N HIS A 151 -4.82 11.92 -22.70
CA HIS A 151 -4.83 13.41 -22.68
C HIS A 151 -3.83 14.04 -23.65
N ARG A 152 -2.76 13.33 -24.05
CA ARG A 152 -1.79 13.85 -25.04
C ARG A 152 -2.20 13.60 -26.49
N GLN A 153 -3.19 12.75 -26.75
CA GLN A 153 -3.67 12.45 -28.11
C GLN A 153 -4.89 13.26 -28.53
N CYS A 154 -5.46 14.08 -27.65
CA CYS A 154 -6.60 14.93 -27.96
C CYS A 154 -6.24 16.42 -27.90
N SER A 155 -5.10 16.82 -28.45
CA SER A 155 -4.85 18.23 -28.81
C SER A 155 -4.75 18.33 -30.32
N PRO A 156 -5.58 19.18 -30.96
CA PRO A 156 -5.63 19.36 -32.41
C PRO A 156 -4.34 19.99 -32.95
#